data_da4fd99e4139b790cfdc6dbdb3cf9e93
#
_entry.id   da4fd99e4139b790cfdc6dbdb3cf9e93
#
_cell.length_a   1.000
_cell.length_b   1.000
_cell.length_c   1.000
_cell.angle_alpha   90.00
_cell.angle_beta   90.00
_cell.angle_gamma   90.00
#
_symmetry.space_group_name_H-M   'P 1'
#
loop_
_entity.id
_entity.type
_entity.pdbx_description
1 polymer ?
#
loop_
_entity_poly.entity_id
_entity_poly.type
_entity_poly.pdbx_seq_one_letter_code
_entity_poly.pdbx_strand_id
1 'polypeptide(L)'
;MRKKSREMGADWALEVMDKAPYITASMADGDGIPYSVPLSLARTDEKTFYFHCAMEGKKLDILREKPRVCLTAVGKCKPTVGPKDGSFTLEFKSAIAFGKAEIVADDNEKREALRAICQRFLPTHMYAFDAAVARSMSRTAVVRITLTEPPVGKRKQYDANGDEMKYGRME
;
A
#
# COMPACT_ATOMS: atom_id res chain seq x y z
N MET A 1 -10.51 -12.29 8.24
CA MET A 1 -10.59 -11.25 9.32
C MET A 1 -11.49 -11.73 10.46
N ARG A 2 -11.19 -11.44 11.75
CA ARG A 2 -11.99 -11.91 12.89
C ARG A 2 -13.35 -11.19 13.00
N LYS A 3 -13.39 -9.86 12.92
CA LYS A 3 -14.63 -9.07 12.93
C LYS A 3 -15.14 -8.87 11.51
N LYS A 4 -15.93 -9.79 11.01
CA LYS A 4 -16.51 -9.76 9.66
C LYS A 4 -17.37 -8.53 9.40
N SER A 5 -18.08 -8.03 10.41
CA SER A 5 -18.90 -6.83 10.31
C SER A 5 -18.13 -5.52 10.00
N ARG A 6 -16.80 -5.53 10.09
CA ARG A 6 -15.91 -4.41 9.73
C ARG A 6 -15.18 -4.62 8.41
N GLU A 7 -15.40 -5.74 7.75
CA GLU A 7 -14.73 -6.10 6.51
C GLU A 7 -15.26 -5.27 5.36
N MET A 8 -14.34 -4.76 4.54
CA MET A 8 -14.61 -4.02 3.31
C MET A 8 -14.01 -4.78 2.13
N GLY A 9 -14.68 -4.73 0.97
CA GLY A 9 -14.26 -5.42 -0.24
C GLY A 9 -12.97 -4.88 -0.86
N ALA A 10 -12.52 -5.56 -1.91
CA ALA A 10 -11.25 -5.28 -2.58
C ALA A 10 -11.15 -3.86 -3.15
N ASP A 11 -12.19 -3.40 -3.87
CA ASP A 11 -12.18 -2.06 -4.48
C ASP A 11 -12.02 -0.96 -3.45
N TRP A 12 -12.73 -1.09 -2.31
CA TRP A 12 -12.60 -0.15 -1.21
C TRP A 12 -11.21 -0.21 -0.56
N ALA A 13 -10.62 -1.39 -0.45
CA ALA A 13 -9.26 -1.57 0.07
C ALA A 13 -8.23 -0.91 -0.85
N LEU A 14 -8.36 -1.08 -2.18
CA LEU A 14 -7.54 -0.40 -3.17
C LEU A 14 -7.69 1.12 -3.08
N GLU A 15 -8.91 1.63 -2.91
CA GLU A 15 -9.14 3.07 -2.71
C GLU A 15 -8.43 3.62 -1.46
N VAL A 16 -8.40 2.87 -0.36
CA VAL A 16 -7.65 3.25 0.85
C VAL A 16 -6.14 3.28 0.56
N MET A 17 -5.63 2.29 -0.19
CA MET A 17 -4.22 2.25 -0.59
C MET A 17 -3.85 3.41 -1.52
N ASP A 18 -4.72 3.74 -2.48
CA ASP A 18 -4.48 4.85 -3.40
C ASP A 18 -4.46 6.22 -2.71
N LYS A 19 -5.24 6.39 -1.64
CA LYS A 19 -5.33 7.64 -0.88
C LYS A 19 -4.30 7.75 0.25
N ALA A 20 -3.63 6.65 0.61
CA ALA A 20 -2.62 6.68 1.65
C ALA A 20 -1.37 7.45 1.21
N PRO A 21 -0.79 8.30 2.06
CA PRO A 21 0.42 9.05 1.71
C PRO A 21 1.63 8.15 1.51
N TYR A 22 1.65 7.01 2.14
CA TYR A 22 2.61 5.91 1.96
C TYR A 22 1.94 4.58 2.30
N ILE A 23 2.55 3.49 1.86
CA ILE A 23 2.14 2.12 2.16
C ILE A 23 3.32 1.43 2.84
N THR A 24 3.10 0.78 3.97
CA THR A 24 4.13 -0.02 4.61
C THR A 24 4.23 -1.38 3.91
N ALA A 25 5.41 -1.66 3.36
CA ALA A 25 5.75 -2.96 2.82
C ALA A 25 6.51 -3.77 3.88
N SER A 26 5.95 -4.89 4.28
CA SER A 26 6.55 -5.84 5.23
C SER A 26 6.99 -7.09 4.49
N MET A 27 8.20 -7.56 4.79
CA MET A 27 8.84 -8.72 4.21
C MET A 27 9.64 -9.46 5.28
N ALA A 28 10.13 -10.65 4.98
CA ALA A 28 11.00 -11.41 5.87
C ALA A 28 12.25 -11.86 5.10
N ASP A 29 13.42 -11.82 5.73
CA ASP A 29 14.66 -12.29 5.13
C ASP A 29 14.75 -13.83 5.09
N GLY A 30 15.91 -14.35 4.66
CA GLY A 30 16.17 -15.79 4.57
C GLY A 30 15.95 -16.53 5.88
N ASP A 31 16.30 -15.92 7.00
CA ASP A 31 16.16 -16.45 8.36
C ASP A 31 14.76 -16.21 8.96
N GLY A 32 13.87 -15.56 8.21
CA GLY A 32 12.52 -15.23 8.67
C GLY A 32 12.45 -13.97 9.53
N ILE A 33 13.51 -13.19 9.62
CA ILE A 33 13.53 -11.93 10.38
C ILE A 33 12.66 -10.89 9.65
N PRO A 34 11.64 -10.33 10.31
CA PRO A 34 10.76 -9.37 9.67
C PRO A 34 11.46 -8.03 9.42
N TYR A 35 11.16 -7.44 8.26
CA TYR A 35 11.61 -6.12 7.87
C TYR A 35 10.45 -5.34 7.27
N SER A 36 10.20 -4.14 7.78
CA SER A 36 9.10 -3.29 7.33
C SER A 36 9.59 -1.90 7.01
N VAL A 37 9.12 -1.33 5.90
CA VAL A 37 9.51 0.00 5.45
C VAL A 37 8.32 0.73 4.81
N PRO A 38 8.11 2.03 5.12
CA PRO A 38 7.14 2.86 4.41
C PRO A 38 7.68 3.18 3.02
N LEU A 39 6.84 3.05 2.00
CA LEU A 39 7.19 3.28 0.60
C LEU A 39 6.11 4.10 -0.11
N SER A 40 6.54 4.95 -1.05
CA SER A 40 5.65 5.65 -1.97
C SER A 40 5.34 4.71 -3.15
N LEU A 41 4.23 3.96 -3.04
CA LEU A 41 3.77 3.06 -4.08
C LEU A 41 2.76 3.75 -4.99
N ALA A 42 2.82 3.47 -6.29
CA ALA A 42 1.77 3.81 -7.24
C ALA A 42 1.13 2.54 -7.79
N ARG A 43 -0.19 2.51 -7.86
CA ARG A 43 -0.95 1.43 -8.48
C ARG A 43 -1.24 1.79 -9.94
N THR A 44 -1.10 0.84 -10.84
CA THR A 44 -1.35 1.03 -12.28
C THR A 44 -2.58 0.28 -12.78
N ASP A 45 -2.96 -0.80 -12.10
CA ASP A 45 -4.15 -1.59 -12.38
C ASP A 45 -4.70 -2.25 -11.10
N GLU A 46 -5.64 -3.18 -11.18
CA GLU A 46 -6.28 -3.82 -10.04
C GLU A 46 -5.32 -4.64 -9.16
N LYS A 47 -4.17 -5.05 -9.68
CA LYS A 47 -3.26 -6.00 -9.02
C LYS A 47 -1.83 -5.51 -8.91
N THR A 48 -1.45 -4.44 -9.63
CA THR A 48 -0.04 -4.07 -9.81
C THR A 48 0.29 -2.75 -9.13
N PHE A 49 1.30 -2.80 -8.27
CA PHE A 49 1.89 -1.65 -7.60
C PHE A 49 3.37 -1.53 -7.95
N TYR A 50 3.86 -0.29 -8.01
CA TYR A 50 5.27 0.00 -8.22
C TYR A 50 5.81 0.94 -7.15
N PHE A 51 7.08 0.73 -6.80
CA PHE A 51 7.89 1.71 -6.10
C PHE A 51 9.29 1.80 -6.71
N HIS A 52 10.00 2.88 -6.42
CA HIS A 52 11.39 3.02 -6.81
C HIS A 52 12.31 3.16 -5.60
N CYS A 53 13.57 2.80 -5.76
CA CYS A 53 14.61 2.95 -4.74
C CYS A 53 16.00 3.01 -5.37
N ALA A 54 17.05 3.09 -4.54
CA ALA A 54 18.43 2.89 -4.99
C ALA A 54 18.64 1.47 -5.54
N MET A 55 19.71 1.26 -6.29
CA MET A 55 20.05 -0.02 -6.94
C MET A 55 20.47 -1.11 -5.93
N GLU A 56 20.72 -0.76 -4.68
CA GLU A 56 21.17 -1.65 -3.59
C GLU A 56 20.47 -1.32 -2.27
N GLY A 57 20.59 -2.23 -1.30
CA GLY A 57 20.11 -2.07 0.06
C GLY A 57 19.22 -3.23 0.53
N LYS A 58 19.11 -3.36 1.86
CA LYS A 58 18.50 -4.50 2.57
C LYS A 58 17.18 -4.97 1.98
N LYS A 59 16.27 -4.06 1.59
CA LYS A 59 14.98 -4.45 1.01
C LYS A 59 15.13 -5.18 -0.32
N LEU A 60 16.05 -4.75 -1.18
CA LEU A 60 16.29 -5.42 -2.47
C LEU A 60 16.95 -6.80 -2.26
N ASP A 61 17.84 -6.92 -1.28
CA ASP A 61 18.48 -8.18 -0.95
C ASP A 61 17.45 -9.20 -0.46
N ILE A 62 16.56 -8.77 0.45
CA ILE A 62 15.44 -9.60 0.91
C ILE A 62 14.53 -10.00 -0.26
N LEU A 63 14.13 -9.06 -1.10
CA LEU A 63 13.18 -9.31 -2.19
C LEU A 63 13.74 -10.22 -3.28
N ARG A 64 15.06 -10.23 -3.50
CA ARG A 64 15.73 -11.18 -4.42
C ARG A 64 15.63 -12.63 -3.92
N GLU A 65 15.73 -12.82 -2.61
CA GLU A 65 15.68 -14.14 -1.98
C GLU A 65 14.24 -14.56 -1.64
N LYS A 66 13.47 -13.67 -1.03
CA LYS A 66 12.11 -13.88 -0.51
C LYS A 66 11.16 -12.81 -1.06
N PRO A 67 10.59 -13.01 -2.26
CA PRO A 67 9.83 -11.96 -2.94
C PRO A 67 8.43 -11.71 -2.38
N ARG A 68 7.98 -12.44 -1.37
CA ARG A 68 6.66 -12.24 -0.76
C ARG A 68 6.63 -10.98 0.10
N VAL A 69 5.58 -10.18 -0.07
CA VAL A 69 5.36 -8.93 0.67
C VAL A 69 3.93 -8.86 1.21
N CYS A 70 3.80 -8.19 2.35
CA CYS A 70 2.52 -7.73 2.87
C CYS A 70 2.50 -6.21 2.81
N LEU A 71 1.51 -5.63 2.14
CA LEU A 71 1.28 -4.20 2.04
C LEU A 71 0.22 -3.79 3.04
N THR A 72 0.50 -2.76 3.84
CA THR A 72 -0.46 -2.20 4.80
C THR A 72 -0.61 -0.70 4.58
N ALA A 73 -1.84 -0.26 4.35
CA ALA A 73 -2.20 1.14 4.28
C ALA A 73 -3.15 1.52 5.41
N VAL A 74 -2.93 2.69 6.00
CA VAL A 74 -3.83 3.29 6.99
C VAL A 74 -4.36 4.60 6.42
N GLY A 75 -5.67 4.70 6.35
CA GLY A 75 -6.34 5.93 5.98
C GLY A 75 -6.63 6.80 7.21
N LYS A 76 -7.76 7.49 7.22
CA LYS A 76 -8.16 8.35 8.35
C LYS A 76 -8.26 7.53 9.64
N CYS A 77 -7.61 8.02 10.68
CA CYS A 77 -7.67 7.47 12.03
C CYS A 77 -8.07 8.60 12.99
N LYS A 78 -9.10 8.35 13.83
CA LYS A 78 -9.62 9.32 14.79
C LYS A 78 -9.79 8.65 16.14
N PRO A 79 -9.00 9.03 17.16
CA PRO A 79 -9.27 8.65 18.54
C PRO A 79 -10.67 9.10 18.97
N THR A 80 -11.41 8.23 19.62
CA THR A 80 -12.77 8.54 20.09
C THR A 80 -13.13 7.73 21.34
N VAL A 81 -14.16 8.19 22.03
CA VAL A 81 -14.81 7.43 23.08
C VAL A 81 -16.08 6.84 22.47
N GLY A 82 -16.31 5.56 22.68
CA GLY A 82 -17.52 4.88 22.20
C GLY A 82 -18.78 5.60 22.72
N PRO A 83 -19.65 6.09 21.82
CA PRO A 83 -20.72 7.01 22.25
C PRO A 83 -21.72 6.41 23.25
N LYS A 84 -21.88 5.08 23.25
CA LYS A 84 -22.84 4.38 24.11
C LYS A 84 -22.21 3.65 25.30
N ASP A 85 -20.99 3.12 25.12
CA ASP A 85 -20.35 2.25 26.10
C ASP A 85 -19.15 2.88 26.83
N GLY A 86 -18.79 4.11 26.44
CA GLY A 86 -17.65 4.83 27.01
C GLY A 86 -16.29 4.20 26.71
N SER A 87 -16.21 3.22 25.81
CA SER A 87 -14.96 2.54 25.47
C SER A 87 -13.95 3.47 24.78
N PHE A 88 -12.69 3.44 25.21
CA PHE A 88 -11.61 4.14 24.51
C PHE A 88 -11.28 3.38 23.23
N THR A 89 -11.36 4.04 22.08
CA THR A 89 -11.25 3.38 20.79
C THR A 89 -10.76 4.31 19.68
N LEU A 90 -10.65 3.75 18.46
CA LEU A 90 -10.34 4.49 17.24
C LEU A 90 -11.42 4.21 16.18
N GLU A 91 -11.88 5.27 15.51
CA GLU A 91 -12.44 5.13 14.18
C GLU A 91 -11.31 5.08 13.17
N PHE A 92 -11.34 4.16 12.23
CA PHE A 92 -10.24 3.98 11.28
C PHE A 92 -10.68 3.38 9.95
N LYS A 93 -9.81 3.57 8.96
CA LYS A 93 -9.82 2.88 7.66
C LYS A 93 -8.44 2.27 7.46
N SER A 94 -8.37 0.99 7.11
CA SER A 94 -7.10 0.34 6.77
C SER A 94 -7.31 -0.70 5.68
N ALA A 95 -6.24 -1.02 4.96
CA ALA A 95 -6.22 -2.06 3.95
C ALA A 95 -4.96 -2.90 4.10
N ILE A 96 -5.09 -4.19 3.81
CA ILE A 96 -3.98 -5.15 3.77
C ILE A 96 -4.06 -5.88 2.43
N ALA A 97 -2.90 -6.05 1.78
CA ALA A 97 -2.77 -6.83 0.55
C ALA A 97 -1.51 -7.69 0.63
N PHE A 98 -1.55 -8.85 -0.01
CA PHE A 98 -0.39 -9.73 -0.15
C PHE A 98 0.01 -9.79 -1.62
N GLY A 99 1.32 -9.82 -1.86
CA GLY A 99 1.85 -9.80 -3.21
C GLY A 99 3.22 -10.43 -3.32
N LYS A 100 3.68 -10.49 -4.56
CA LYS A 100 5.03 -10.91 -4.93
C LYS A 100 5.74 -9.75 -5.62
N ALA A 101 6.93 -9.44 -5.15
CA ALA A 101 7.77 -8.37 -5.67
C ALA A 101 8.77 -8.90 -6.70
N GLU A 102 9.01 -8.13 -7.75
CA GLU A 102 10.00 -8.40 -8.79
C GLU A 102 10.72 -7.10 -9.16
N ILE A 103 12.05 -7.17 -9.28
CA ILE A 103 12.85 -6.04 -9.76
C ILE A 103 12.66 -5.94 -11.27
N VAL A 104 12.20 -4.79 -11.73
CA VAL A 104 11.93 -4.55 -13.15
C VAL A 104 13.24 -4.40 -13.92
N ALA A 105 13.44 -5.22 -14.95
CA ALA A 105 14.60 -5.18 -15.81
C ALA A 105 14.38 -4.35 -17.10
N ASP A 106 13.14 -4.32 -17.60
CA ASP A 106 12.79 -3.61 -18.83
C ASP A 106 12.74 -2.09 -18.61
N ASP A 107 13.47 -1.34 -19.41
CA ASP A 107 13.59 0.12 -19.27
C ASP A 107 12.31 0.86 -19.62
N ASN A 108 11.47 0.33 -20.52
CA ASN A 108 10.19 0.94 -20.85
C ASN A 108 9.22 0.76 -19.69
N GLU A 109 9.13 -0.42 -19.09
CA GLU A 109 8.34 -0.67 -17.89
C GLU A 109 8.83 0.19 -16.72
N LYS A 110 10.14 0.30 -16.49
CA LYS A 110 10.72 1.21 -15.48
C LYS A 110 10.26 2.64 -15.68
N ARG A 111 10.30 3.13 -16.93
CA ARG A 111 9.90 4.50 -17.26
C ARG A 111 8.41 4.74 -16.96
N GLU A 112 7.54 3.81 -17.38
CA GLU A 112 6.10 3.94 -17.15
C GLU A 112 5.75 3.82 -15.65
N ALA A 113 6.41 2.94 -14.92
CA ALA A 113 6.26 2.84 -13.46
C ALA A 113 6.68 4.14 -12.75
N LEU A 114 7.83 4.73 -13.14
CA LEU A 114 8.28 6.02 -12.61
C LEU A 114 7.29 7.14 -12.96
N ARG A 115 6.69 7.11 -14.17
CA ARG A 115 5.65 8.05 -14.58
C ARG A 115 4.43 7.95 -13.68
N ALA A 116 3.94 6.73 -13.41
CA ALA A 116 2.81 6.50 -12.52
C ALA A 116 3.08 6.99 -11.08
N ILE A 117 4.29 6.75 -10.57
CA ILE A 117 4.70 7.23 -9.25
C ILE A 117 4.71 8.76 -9.20
N CYS A 118 5.37 9.40 -10.19
CA CYS A 118 5.43 10.87 -10.26
C CYS A 118 4.03 11.48 -10.44
N GLN A 119 3.19 10.89 -11.26
CA GLN A 119 1.83 11.38 -11.48
C GLN A 119 0.96 11.26 -10.23
N ARG A 120 1.15 10.21 -9.43
CA ARG A 120 0.44 10.06 -8.16
C ARG A 120 0.84 11.10 -7.12
N PHE A 121 2.16 11.33 -6.95
CA PHE A 121 2.66 12.12 -5.83
C PHE A 121 2.98 13.58 -6.19
N LEU A 122 3.27 13.85 -7.47
CA LEU A 122 3.70 15.17 -7.97
C LEU A 122 3.03 15.53 -9.31
N PRO A 123 1.69 15.44 -9.43
CA PRO A 123 0.99 15.61 -10.71
C PRO A 123 1.25 16.97 -11.36
N THR A 124 1.46 18.02 -10.58
CA THR A 124 1.73 19.38 -11.07
C THR A 124 3.16 19.58 -11.58
N HIS A 125 4.06 18.60 -11.36
CA HIS A 125 5.47 18.69 -11.74
C HIS A 125 5.84 17.76 -12.92
N MET A 126 4.86 17.19 -13.60
CA MET A 126 5.08 16.25 -14.71
C MET A 126 5.85 16.85 -15.89
N TYR A 127 5.89 18.17 -16.03
CA TYR A 127 6.69 18.86 -17.04
C TYR A 127 8.20 18.60 -16.88
N ALA A 128 8.67 18.26 -15.69
CA ALA A 128 10.07 17.94 -15.39
C ALA A 128 10.41 16.46 -15.51
N PHE A 129 9.42 15.58 -15.76
CA PHE A 129 9.55 14.13 -15.70
C PHE A 129 10.67 13.58 -16.61
N ASP A 130 10.64 13.93 -17.88
CA ASP A 130 11.57 13.34 -18.86
C ASP A 130 13.03 13.69 -18.56
N ALA A 131 13.30 14.93 -18.19
CA ALA A 131 14.63 15.36 -17.78
C ALA A 131 15.09 14.70 -16.46
N ALA A 132 14.19 14.50 -15.51
CA ALA A 132 14.50 13.81 -14.26
C ALA A 132 14.82 12.34 -14.49
N VAL A 133 14.03 11.63 -15.27
CA VAL A 133 14.26 10.22 -15.62
C VAL A 133 15.57 10.05 -16.37
N ALA A 134 15.85 10.88 -17.39
CA ALA A 134 17.11 10.81 -18.14
C ALA A 134 18.35 10.91 -17.22
N ARG A 135 18.30 11.72 -16.14
CA ARG A 135 19.39 11.86 -15.20
C ARG A 135 19.53 10.73 -14.19
N SER A 136 18.46 9.99 -13.89
CA SER A 136 18.42 9.08 -12.74
C SER A 136 18.15 7.62 -13.07
N MET A 137 17.70 7.29 -14.29
CA MET A 137 17.29 5.95 -14.70
C MET A 137 18.32 4.86 -14.38
N SER A 138 19.60 5.12 -14.70
CA SER A 138 20.70 4.15 -14.51
C SER A 138 21.01 3.84 -13.03
N ARG A 139 20.63 4.72 -12.11
CA ARG A 139 20.87 4.57 -10.66
C ARG A 139 19.58 4.34 -9.85
N THR A 140 18.47 4.06 -10.54
CA THR A 140 17.17 3.85 -9.91
C THR A 140 16.70 2.43 -10.17
N ALA A 141 16.46 1.67 -9.13
CA ALA A 141 15.73 0.42 -9.21
C ALA A 141 14.22 0.68 -9.12
N VAL A 142 13.46 -0.04 -9.92
CA VAL A 142 12.00 -0.09 -9.85
C VAL A 142 11.59 -1.51 -9.47
N VAL A 143 10.65 -1.62 -8.55
CA VAL A 143 10.11 -2.91 -8.11
C VAL A 143 8.62 -2.92 -8.42
N ARG A 144 8.18 -3.94 -9.14
CA ARG A 144 6.79 -4.31 -9.35
C ARG A 144 6.32 -5.23 -8.23
N ILE A 145 5.16 -4.98 -7.67
CA ILE A 145 4.46 -5.87 -6.73
C ILE A 145 3.14 -6.28 -7.37
N THR A 146 3.00 -7.58 -7.65
CA THR A 146 1.75 -8.14 -8.14
C THR A 146 1.00 -8.80 -7.00
N LEU A 147 -0.25 -8.38 -6.75
CA LEU A 147 -1.09 -8.95 -5.71
C LEU A 147 -1.41 -10.42 -6.04
N THR A 148 -1.29 -11.29 -5.05
CA THR A 148 -1.55 -12.74 -5.16
C THR A 148 -2.98 -13.12 -4.80
N GLU A 149 -3.69 -12.21 -4.13
CA GLU A 149 -5.10 -12.36 -3.75
C GLU A 149 -5.75 -10.98 -3.65
N PRO A 150 -7.09 -10.89 -3.68
CA PRO A 150 -7.80 -9.63 -3.51
C PRO A 150 -7.45 -8.98 -2.16
N PRO A 151 -7.18 -7.67 -2.12
CA PRO A 151 -6.90 -6.97 -0.86
C PRO A 151 -8.16 -6.90 0.01
N VAL A 152 -7.94 -6.77 1.31
CA VAL A 152 -9.02 -6.70 2.30
C VAL A 152 -8.96 -5.38 3.04
N GLY A 153 -10.08 -4.67 3.06
CA GLY A 153 -10.27 -3.47 3.85
C GLY A 153 -10.87 -3.75 5.23
N LYS A 154 -10.61 -2.82 6.15
CA LYS A 154 -11.25 -2.81 7.47
C LYS A 154 -11.63 -1.39 7.85
N ARG A 155 -12.89 -1.21 8.28
CA ARG A 155 -13.42 0.08 8.70
C ARG A 155 -14.13 -0.04 10.04
N LYS A 156 -13.84 0.91 10.95
CA LYS A 156 -14.62 1.17 12.15
C LYS A 156 -15.06 2.62 12.14
N GLN A 157 -16.36 2.84 12.31
CA GLN A 157 -16.98 4.17 12.38
C GLN A 157 -18.28 4.05 13.16
N TYR A 158 -18.65 5.13 13.85
CA TYR A 158 -19.96 5.29 14.47
C TYR A 158 -20.85 6.17 13.60
N ASP A 159 -22.16 5.90 13.62
CA ASP A 159 -23.18 6.74 12.98
C ASP A 159 -23.59 7.91 13.88
N ALA A 160 -24.59 8.69 13.42
CA ALA A 160 -25.11 9.84 14.15
C ALA A 160 -25.81 9.45 15.47
N ASN A 161 -26.30 8.22 15.59
CA ASN A 161 -26.94 7.68 16.78
C ASN A 161 -25.96 7.05 17.78
N GLY A 162 -24.67 7.03 17.43
CA GLY A 162 -23.61 6.43 18.22
C GLY A 162 -23.54 4.91 18.11
N ASP A 163 -24.14 4.31 17.09
CA ASP A 163 -24.04 2.90 16.80
C ASP A 163 -22.84 2.59 15.90
N GLU A 164 -22.10 1.51 16.20
CA GLU A 164 -21.00 1.08 15.32
C GLU A 164 -21.59 0.57 13.99
N MET A 165 -21.22 1.26 12.91
CA MET A 165 -21.63 0.90 11.56
C MET A 165 -21.11 -0.49 11.16
N LYS A 166 -21.96 -1.26 10.49
CA LYS A 166 -21.64 -2.58 9.96
C LYS A 166 -21.52 -2.51 8.44
N TYR A 167 -20.47 -3.11 7.88
CA TYR A 167 -20.16 -3.04 6.45
C TYR A 167 -20.08 -4.41 5.79
N GLY A 168 -19.56 -5.40 6.50
CA GLY A 168 -19.39 -6.75 6.03
C GLY A 168 -20.52 -7.68 6.45
N ARG A 169 -20.25 -8.99 6.39
CA ARG A 169 -21.23 -10.01 6.75
C ARG A 169 -21.60 -9.87 8.23
N MET A 170 -22.89 -9.88 8.50
CA MET A 170 -23.42 -10.07 9.85
C MET A 170 -23.21 -11.55 10.20
N GLU A 171 -22.59 -11.82 11.33
CA GLU A 171 -22.52 -13.17 11.91
C GLU A 171 -23.87 -13.53 12.53
#